data_44dcc46cd1df491eca005782c929c425
#
_entry.id   44dcc46cd1df491eca005782c929c425
#
_cell.length_a   1.000
_cell.length_b   1.000
_cell.length_c   1.000
_cell.angle_alpha   90.00
_cell.angle_beta   90.00
_cell.angle_gamma   90.00
#
_symmetry.space_group_name_H-M   'P 1'
#
loop_
_entity.id
_entity.type
_entity.pdbx_description
1 polymer ?
#
loop_
_entity_poly.entity_id
_entity_poly.type
_entity_poly.pdbx_seq_one_letter_code
_entity_poly.pdbx_strand_id
1 'polypeptide(L)'
;MVQGDSTEYEILKEACKTLDTDDLFTAEIGVRQGQGSKIILDELIFKKHWHIGIDPYGNLDYQHYDNSGSYTADYTNNMKQQLIKDLDYPNFTLYQLGDDEFMKRFEEGV
;
A
#
# COMPACT_ATOMS: atom_id res chain seq x y z
N MET A 1 8.34 14.10 3.04
CA MET A 1 7.33 13.84 4.09
C MET A 1 6.25 12.91 3.56
N VAL A 2 5.98 11.85 4.28
CA VAL A 2 4.94 10.89 3.89
C VAL A 2 3.58 11.45 4.26
N GLN A 3 2.62 11.37 3.36
CA GLN A 3 1.28 11.89 3.55
C GLN A 3 0.23 10.84 3.21
N GLY A 4 -0.98 11.06 3.69
CA GLY A 4 -2.13 10.23 3.41
C GLY A 4 -3.41 11.04 3.47
N ASP A 5 -4.50 10.41 3.05
CA ASP A 5 -5.81 11.06 2.92
C ASP A 5 -6.91 10.41 3.78
N SER A 6 -6.52 9.53 4.69
CA SER A 6 -7.45 8.86 5.60
C SER A 6 -7.27 9.37 7.03
N THR A 7 -8.38 9.45 7.76
CA THR A 7 -8.37 9.76 9.19
C THR A 7 -8.32 8.50 10.06
N GLU A 8 -8.26 7.32 9.45
CA GLU A 8 -8.34 6.03 10.16
C GLU A 8 -6.97 5.39 10.41
N TYR A 9 -5.90 6.15 10.24
CA TYR A 9 -4.55 5.62 10.42
C TYR A 9 -4.24 5.18 11.85
N GLU A 10 -4.90 5.78 12.85
CA GLU A 10 -4.75 5.33 14.24
C GLU A 10 -5.31 3.91 14.44
N ILE A 11 -6.40 3.57 13.74
CA ILE A 11 -6.97 2.22 13.78
C ILE A 11 -5.98 1.24 13.17
N LEU A 12 -5.36 1.59 12.05
CA LEU A 12 -4.33 0.76 11.41
C LEU A 12 -3.15 0.51 12.36
N LYS A 13 -2.69 1.55 13.04
CA LYS A 13 -1.61 1.47 14.01
C LYS A 13 -1.95 0.49 15.14
N GLU A 14 -3.16 0.58 15.68
CA GLU A 14 -3.63 -0.33 16.72
C GLU A 14 -3.74 -1.77 16.23
N ALA A 15 -4.22 -1.96 15.00
CA ALA A 15 -4.29 -3.28 14.39
C ALA A 15 -2.91 -3.92 14.28
N CYS A 16 -1.89 -3.17 13.88
CA CYS A 16 -0.52 -3.67 13.81
C CYS A 16 0.00 -4.13 15.16
N LYS A 17 -0.37 -3.44 16.23
CA LYS A 17 0.05 -3.79 17.60
C LYS A 17 -0.54 -5.10 18.10
N THR A 18 -1.61 -5.58 17.49
CA THR A 18 -2.23 -6.87 17.87
C THR A 18 -1.52 -8.08 17.27
N LEU A 19 -0.59 -7.87 16.33
CA LEU A 19 0.11 -8.95 15.66
C LEU A 19 1.27 -9.44 16.54
N ASP A 20 1.13 -10.64 17.06
CA ASP A 20 2.10 -11.23 18.01
C ASP A 20 3.04 -12.24 17.37
N THR A 21 2.96 -12.44 16.07
CA THR A 21 3.83 -13.33 15.30
C THR A 21 5.10 -12.59 14.88
N ASP A 22 6.25 -13.26 14.90
CA ASP A 22 7.50 -12.63 14.51
C ASP A 22 7.81 -12.71 13.02
N ASP A 23 7.18 -13.62 12.29
CA ASP A 23 7.43 -13.82 10.87
C ASP A 23 6.18 -13.39 10.09
N LEU A 24 6.21 -12.17 9.55
CA LEU A 24 5.04 -11.52 8.99
C LEU A 24 5.25 -11.13 7.53
N PHE A 25 4.19 -11.27 6.76
CA PHE A 25 4.10 -10.76 5.40
C PHE A 25 2.83 -9.93 5.32
N THR A 26 2.94 -8.66 4.98
CA THR A 26 1.81 -7.76 4.89
C THR A 26 1.69 -7.18 3.50
N ALA A 27 0.48 -6.81 3.12
CA ALA A 27 0.19 -6.23 1.81
C ALA A 27 -0.81 -5.08 1.95
N GLU A 28 -0.64 -4.07 1.12
CA GLU A 28 -1.54 -2.92 1.08
C GLU A 28 -1.93 -2.65 -0.36
N ILE A 29 -3.24 -2.58 -0.62
CA ILE A 29 -3.78 -2.19 -1.93
C ILE A 29 -4.15 -0.71 -1.85
N GLY A 30 -3.59 0.09 -2.78
CA GLY A 30 -3.78 1.54 -2.75
C GLY A 30 -2.79 2.22 -1.84
N VAL A 31 -1.53 2.29 -2.24
CA VAL A 31 -0.43 2.85 -1.44
C VAL A 31 -0.44 4.37 -1.44
N ARG A 32 -0.72 4.96 -2.58
CA ARG A 32 -0.77 6.41 -2.78
C ARG A 32 0.55 7.09 -2.36
N GLN A 33 0.50 8.00 -1.38
CA GLN A 33 1.68 8.71 -0.89
C GLN A 33 2.40 7.99 0.25
N GLY A 34 1.91 6.81 0.64
CA GLY A 34 2.66 5.90 1.50
C GLY A 34 2.44 6.01 3.00
N GLN A 35 1.44 6.78 3.46
CA GLN A 35 1.21 6.92 4.89
C GLN A 35 0.87 5.59 5.56
N GLY A 36 -0.02 4.80 4.93
CA GLY A 36 -0.39 3.48 5.46
C GLY A 36 0.81 2.54 5.49
N SER A 37 1.59 2.49 4.42
CA SER A 37 2.78 1.66 4.33
C SER A 37 3.80 2.04 5.42
N LYS A 38 4.01 3.34 5.64
CA LYS A 38 4.94 3.81 6.69
C LYS A 38 4.50 3.36 8.07
N ILE A 39 3.21 3.43 8.38
CA ILE A 39 2.67 2.99 9.67
C ILE A 39 2.94 1.50 9.85
N ILE A 40 2.64 0.68 8.85
CA ILE A 40 2.85 -0.78 8.92
C ILE A 40 4.33 -1.09 9.12
N LEU A 41 5.20 -0.47 8.34
CA LEU A 41 6.64 -0.71 8.42
C LEU A 41 7.22 -0.27 9.77
N ASP A 42 6.81 0.88 10.29
CA ASP A 42 7.31 1.39 11.56
C ASP A 42 6.80 0.59 12.75
N GLU A 43 5.50 0.22 12.77
CA GLU A 43 4.92 -0.53 13.88
C GLU A 43 5.48 -1.95 13.98
N LEU A 44 5.91 -2.53 12.86
CA LEU A 44 6.43 -3.89 12.80
C LEU A 44 7.95 -3.95 12.64
N ILE A 45 8.65 -2.87 12.99
CA ILE A 45 10.09 -2.73 12.72
C ILE A 45 10.94 -3.75 13.46
N PHE A 46 10.51 -4.22 14.63
CA PHE A 46 11.26 -5.20 15.43
C PHE A 46 10.90 -6.64 15.10
N LYS A 47 10.03 -6.87 14.11
CA LYS A 47 9.63 -8.20 13.69
C LYS A 47 10.32 -8.59 12.39
N LYS A 48 10.47 -9.88 12.15
CA LYS A 48 10.84 -10.38 10.85
C LYS A 48 9.65 -10.20 9.92
N HIS A 49 9.72 -9.18 9.08
CA HIS A 49 8.56 -8.67 8.37
C HIS A 49 8.91 -8.20 6.96
N TRP A 50 8.06 -8.50 6.01
CA TRP A 50 8.13 -7.95 4.67
C TRP A 50 6.78 -7.34 4.30
N HIS A 51 6.81 -6.11 3.78
CA HIS A 51 5.61 -5.39 3.36
C HIS A 51 5.63 -5.20 1.85
N ILE A 52 4.49 -5.48 1.19
CA ILE A 52 4.31 -5.14 -0.21
C ILE A 52 3.21 -4.11 -0.35
N GLY A 53 3.44 -3.15 -1.25
CA GLY A 53 2.43 -2.18 -1.66
C GLY A 53 2.03 -2.43 -3.10
N ILE A 54 0.75 -2.30 -3.39
CA ILE A 54 0.20 -2.50 -4.73
C ILE A 54 -0.56 -1.23 -5.11
N ASP A 55 -0.12 -0.54 -6.17
CA ASP A 55 -0.77 0.67 -6.65
C ASP A 55 -0.44 0.85 -8.12
N PRO A 56 -1.43 1.06 -8.99
CA PRO A 56 -1.16 1.25 -10.41
C PRO A 56 -0.51 2.59 -10.74
N TYR A 57 -0.71 3.61 -9.93
CA TYR A 57 -0.30 5.00 -10.20
C TYR A 57 -0.73 5.47 -11.60
N GLY A 58 -0.66 6.75 -11.85
CA GLY A 58 -1.13 7.34 -13.09
C GLY A 58 -2.54 7.90 -12.95
N ASN A 59 -3.02 8.52 -14.02
CA ASN A 59 -4.39 9.04 -14.09
C ASN A 59 -5.30 7.96 -14.61
N LEU A 60 -6.05 7.32 -13.73
CA LEU A 60 -6.92 6.20 -14.07
C LEU A 60 -8.36 6.51 -13.69
N ASP A 61 -9.29 6.08 -14.55
CA ASP A 61 -10.71 6.17 -14.26
C ASP A 61 -11.16 4.86 -13.61
N TYR A 62 -11.84 4.98 -12.48
CA TYR A 62 -12.37 3.83 -11.75
C TYR A 62 -13.89 3.86 -11.75
N GLN A 63 -14.50 2.70 -11.96
CA GLN A 63 -15.94 2.50 -11.84
C GLN A 63 -16.24 2.02 -10.42
N HIS A 64 -17.22 2.66 -9.76
CA HIS A 64 -17.68 2.17 -8.46
C HIS A 64 -18.28 0.77 -8.61
N TYR A 65 -18.02 -0.10 -7.65
CA TYR A 65 -18.47 -1.49 -7.69
C TYR A 65 -19.99 -1.62 -7.71
N ASP A 66 -20.73 -0.62 -7.23
CA ASP A 66 -22.18 -0.59 -7.19
C ASP A 66 -22.80 0.13 -8.40
N ASN A 67 -21.99 0.50 -9.38
CA ASN A 67 -22.39 1.23 -10.59
C ASN A 67 -22.97 2.63 -10.30
N SER A 68 -22.69 3.20 -9.13
CA SER A 68 -23.18 4.54 -8.76
C SER A 68 -22.46 5.66 -9.49
N GLY A 69 -21.38 5.36 -10.21
CA GLY A 69 -20.60 6.33 -10.95
C GLY A 69 -19.15 5.91 -11.09
N SER A 70 -18.35 6.81 -11.62
CA SER A 70 -16.92 6.60 -11.76
C SER A 70 -16.16 7.80 -11.19
N TYR A 71 -14.88 7.62 -10.94
CA TYR A 71 -14.01 8.70 -10.52
C TYR A 71 -12.63 8.53 -11.16
N THR A 72 -11.91 9.64 -11.29
CA THR A 72 -10.54 9.64 -11.80
C THR A 72 -9.57 9.71 -10.62
N ALA A 73 -8.72 8.73 -10.48
CA ALA A 73 -7.65 8.75 -9.49
C ALA A 73 -6.42 9.41 -10.11
N ASP A 74 -5.93 10.46 -9.46
CA ASP A 74 -4.80 11.26 -9.94
C ASP A 74 -3.55 10.94 -9.11
N TYR A 75 -3.07 9.69 -9.20
CA TYR A 75 -1.88 9.24 -8.50
C TYR A 75 -0.72 9.13 -9.48
N THR A 76 0.08 10.18 -9.56
CA THR A 76 1.09 10.36 -10.60
C THR A 76 2.34 9.52 -10.35
N ASN A 77 3.16 9.39 -11.41
CA ASN A 77 4.49 8.80 -11.27
C ASN A 77 5.40 9.63 -10.35
N ASN A 78 5.16 10.92 -10.22
CA ASN A 78 5.90 11.75 -9.29
C ASN A 78 5.61 11.35 -7.83
N MET A 79 4.36 11.02 -7.51
CA MET A 79 4.01 10.47 -6.19
C MET A 79 4.76 9.18 -5.92
N LYS A 80 4.84 8.30 -6.93
CA LYS A 80 5.58 7.04 -6.82
C LYS A 80 7.05 7.28 -6.54
N GLN A 81 7.69 8.20 -7.26
CA GLN A 81 9.10 8.51 -7.07
C GLN A 81 9.36 9.11 -5.68
N GLN A 82 8.47 9.97 -5.22
CA GLN A 82 8.60 10.54 -3.88
C GLN A 82 8.41 9.48 -2.80
N LEU A 83 7.45 8.57 -3.00
CA LEU A 83 7.24 7.44 -2.10
C LEU A 83 8.50 6.59 -1.96
N ILE A 84 9.16 6.26 -3.06
CA ILE A 84 10.38 5.45 -3.05
C ILE A 84 11.48 6.11 -2.22
N LYS A 85 11.57 7.45 -2.28
CA LYS A 85 12.52 8.19 -1.45
C LYS A 85 12.13 8.21 0.01
N ASP A 86 10.83 8.40 0.29
CA ASP A 86 10.33 8.56 1.66
C ASP A 86 10.26 7.23 2.41
N LEU A 87 10.05 6.12 1.70
CA LEU A 87 9.95 4.79 2.29
C LEU A 87 11.21 3.97 1.96
N ASP A 88 12.34 4.43 2.47
CA ASP A 88 13.63 3.75 2.26
C ASP A 88 13.79 2.61 3.28
N TYR A 89 12.92 1.61 3.16
CA TYR A 89 12.95 0.42 4.02
C TYR A 89 13.44 -0.78 3.21
N PRO A 90 14.38 -1.57 3.72
CA PRO A 90 14.88 -2.75 3.00
C PRO A 90 13.85 -3.87 2.86
N ASN A 91 12.80 -3.85 3.68
CA ASN A 91 11.75 -4.87 3.70
C ASN A 91 10.45 -4.39 3.05
N PHE A 92 10.53 -3.49 2.09
CA PHE A 92 9.39 -2.96 1.35
C PHE A 92 9.57 -3.19 -0.14
N THR A 93 8.51 -3.71 -0.79
CA THR A 93 8.47 -3.86 -2.25
C THR A 93 7.21 -3.21 -2.78
N LEU A 94 7.34 -2.37 -3.79
CA LEU A 94 6.22 -1.71 -4.45
C LEU A 94 5.98 -2.35 -5.81
N TYR A 95 4.74 -2.80 -6.03
CA TYR A 95 4.28 -3.30 -7.33
C TYR A 95 3.39 -2.27 -7.98
N GLN A 96 3.79 -1.76 -9.14
CA GLN A 96 2.98 -0.82 -9.92
C GLN A 96 2.00 -1.60 -10.78
N LEU A 97 0.96 -2.12 -10.14
CA LEU A 97 -0.07 -2.95 -10.77
C LEU A 97 -1.43 -2.58 -10.19
N GLY A 98 -2.48 -2.82 -10.98
CA GLY A 98 -3.84 -2.83 -10.45
C GLY A 98 -4.03 -4.05 -9.55
N ASP A 99 -5.00 -3.99 -8.66
CA ASP A 99 -5.27 -5.08 -7.72
C ASP A 99 -5.64 -6.37 -8.44
N ASP A 100 -6.48 -6.29 -9.47
CA ASP A 100 -6.89 -7.46 -10.27
C ASP A 100 -5.68 -8.13 -10.92
N GLU A 101 -4.79 -7.33 -11.51
CA GLU A 101 -3.60 -7.85 -12.17
C GLU A 101 -2.64 -8.49 -11.16
N PHE A 102 -2.48 -7.88 -10.01
CA PHE A 102 -1.65 -8.43 -8.94
C PHE A 102 -2.20 -9.78 -8.47
N MET A 103 -3.50 -9.88 -8.21
CA MET A 103 -4.12 -11.10 -7.74
C MET A 103 -3.98 -12.23 -8.77
N LYS A 104 -4.12 -11.90 -10.04
CA LYS A 104 -3.94 -12.88 -11.13
C LYS A 104 -2.52 -13.42 -11.13
N ARG A 105 -1.52 -12.55 -11.01
CA ARG A 105 -0.11 -12.97 -10.97
C ARG A 105 0.17 -13.80 -9.74
N PHE A 106 -0.41 -13.45 -8.62
CA PHE A 106 -0.24 -14.17 -7.36
C PHE A 106 -0.78 -15.61 -7.50
N GLU A 107 -1.96 -15.78 -8.11
CA GLU A 107 -2.55 -17.09 -8.38
C GLU A 107 -1.68 -17.94 -9.32
N GLU A 108 -0.95 -17.30 -10.22
CA GLU A 108 -0.04 -17.97 -11.15
C GLU A 108 1.32 -18.33 -10.50
N GLY A 109 1.50 -18.02 -9.24
CA GLY A 109 2.72 -18.34 -8.51
C GLY A 109 3.89 -17.40 -8.77
N VAL A 110 3.59 -16.18 -9.13
CA VAL A 110 4.60 -15.16 -9.41
C VAL A 110 5.01 -14.42 -8.13
#